data_32a4def8cab6d48c6099b04ab2a73abb
#
_entry.id   32a4def8cab6d48c6099b04ab2a73abb
#
_cell.length_a   1.000
_cell.length_b   1.000
_cell.length_c   1.000
_cell.angle_alpha   90.00
_cell.angle_beta   90.00
_cell.angle_gamma   90.00
#
_symmetry.space_group_name_H-M   'P 1'
#
loop_
_entity.id
_entity.type
_entity.pdbx_description
1 polymer ?
#
loop_
_entity_poly.entity_id
_entity_poly.type
_entity_poly.pdbx_seq_one_letter_code
_entity_poly.pdbx_strand_id
1 'polypeptide(L)'
;MNILSAKTLAGRVGAALVGVAVIALAGAASAETIRIGVSAGPHAQILDAVKPIAAKQGLDIKIIEFTDYVIPNAALASGEIEANSFQHQPYLDNQVQDRGLKLVSVGKTVVFPMGIYSKKVKNLSELSNGASVAVPNDPTNGGRALLLLQDQGLIKLSPEAGLKATPIDITENPKKLRIVELDAAQLPRSLGDVDAAAVNTNYAIESGLNPLTDAIARESAESPYTNVIAVREVDKDKPWVKQLVESYHSPEVKQFVTEKFKGAVVTGW
;
A
#
# COMPACT_ATOMS: atom_id res chain seq x y z
N MET A 1 25.32 81.54 69.67
CA MET A 1 26.17 82.13 68.63
C MET A 1 26.41 81.05 67.61
N ASN A 2 26.13 81.34 66.37
CA ASN A 2 26.30 80.60 65.13
C ASN A 2 25.28 79.54 64.76
N ILE A 3 24.48 80.02 63.89
CA ILE A 3 23.57 79.48 62.87
C ILE A 3 24.31 78.63 61.89
N LEU A 4 23.80 77.44 61.51
CA LEU A 4 24.15 76.81 60.26
C LEU A 4 22.94 76.19 59.61
N SER A 5 22.80 76.64 58.41
CA SER A 5 21.74 76.40 57.43
C SER A 5 21.69 74.98 56.87
N ALA A 6 20.49 74.41 56.86
CA ALA A 6 20.24 73.13 56.15
C ALA A 6 19.93 73.36 54.67
N LYS A 7 20.67 72.75 53.75
CA LYS A 7 20.35 72.68 52.33
C LYS A 7 19.76 71.29 51.99
N THR A 8 18.53 71.30 51.61
CA THR A 8 17.78 70.21 51.10
C THR A 8 18.35 69.78 49.69
N LEU A 9 18.68 68.48 49.56
CA LEU A 9 19.07 67.87 48.29
C LEU A 9 17.93 66.95 47.84
N ALA A 10 17.26 67.36 46.78
CA ALA A 10 16.21 66.58 46.15
C ALA A 10 16.85 65.43 45.30
N GLY A 11 16.63 64.19 45.75
CA GLY A 11 17.05 63.01 45.01
C GLY A 11 16.01 62.65 43.96
N ARG A 12 16.44 62.61 42.68
CA ARG A 12 15.65 62.09 41.58
C ARG A 12 15.65 60.55 41.61
N VAL A 13 14.47 59.97 41.84
CA VAL A 13 14.24 58.52 41.69
C VAL A 13 14.08 58.25 40.22
N GLY A 14 15.07 57.64 39.60
CA GLY A 14 15.00 57.11 38.22
C GLY A 14 14.29 55.75 38.26
N ALA A 15 13.10 55.67 37.70
CA ALA A 15 12.39 54.39 37.46
C ALA A 15 13.07 53.65 36.27
N ALA A 16 13.81 52.61 36.58
CA ALA A 16 14.30 51.67 35.56
C ALA A 16 13.17 50.72 35.12
N LEU A 17 12.63 50.92 33.93
CA LEU A 17 11.73 49.99 33.28
C LEU A 17 12.55 48.79 32.79
N VAL A 18 12.46 47.67 33.54
CA VAL A 18 12.97 46.37 33.10
C VAL A 18 11.98 45.80 32.10
N GLY A 19 12.25 45.97 30.82
CA GLY A 19 11.51 45.32 29.74
C GLY A 19 11.81 43.81 29.75
N VAL A 20 10.88 42.99 30.23
CA VAL A 20 10.93 41.54 30.06
C VAL A 20 10.64 41.20 28.61
N ALA A 21 11.67 40.96 27.81
CA ALA A 21 11.53 40.41 26.50
C ALA A 21 11.12 38.93 26.64
N VAL A 22 9.83 38.65 26.44
CA VAL A 22 9.34 37.29 26.29
C VAL A 22 9.82 36.79 24.90
N ILE A 23 10.96 36.10 24.89
CA ILE A 23 11.40 35.34 23.71
C ILE A 23 10.45 34.15 23.61
N ALA A 24 9.44 34.27 22.76
CA ALA A 24 8.66 33.13 22.32
C ALA A 24 9.63 32.18 21.58
N LEU A 25 10.12 31.16 22.27
CA LEU A 25 10.69 30.00 21.61
C LEU A 25 9.55 29.34 20.80
N ALA A 26 9.39 29.73 19.55
CA ALA A 26 8.71 28.89 18.59
C ALA A 26 9.55 27.61 18.50
N GLY A 27 9.20 26.62 19.32
CA GLY A 27 9.76 25.30 19.19
C GLY A 27 9.51 24.84 17.74
N ALA A 28 10.57 24.69 16.96
CA ALA A 28 10.47 24.02 15.68
C ALA A 28 9.87 22.64 15.99
N ALA A 29 8.60 22.44 15.62
CA ALA A 29 7.97 21.13 15.72
C ALA A 29 8.86 20.19 14.89
N SER A 30 9.58 19.30 15.57
CA SER A 30 10.37 18.28 14.90
C SER A 30 9.40 17.46 14.04
N ALA A 31 9.71 17.31 12.75
CA ALA A 31 8.91 16.47 11.89
C ALA A 31 8.79 15.07 12.51
N GLU A 32 7.57 14.57 12.60
CA GLU A 32 7.34 13.18 13.04
C GLU A 32 7.84 12.24 11.96
N THR A 33 8.74 11.32 12.30
CA THR A 33 9.27 10.35 11.34
C THR A 33 8.54 9.02 11.51
N ILE A 34 7.99 8.51 10.42
CA ILE A 34 7.34 7.18 10.40
C ILE A 34 7.99 6.28 9.34
N ARG A 35 8.04 4.98 9.63
CA ARG A 35 8.48 3.93 8.71
C ARG A 35 7.25 3.30 8.07
N ILE A 36 7.21 3.26 6.74
CA ILE A 36 6.09 2.67 6.02
C ILE A 36 6.59 1.50 5.18
N GLY A 37 6.03 0.33 5.44
CA GLY A 37 6.29 -0.89 4.67
C GLY A 37 5.53 -0.92 3.36
N VAL A 38 6.22 -1.20 2.27
CA VAL A 38 5.63 -1.32 0.93
C VAL A 38 6.23 -2.50 0.19
N SER A 39 5.54 -3.01 -0.85
CA SER A 39 6.22 -3.87 -1.82
C SER A 39 7.13 -3.02 -2.71
N ALA A 40 8.26 -3.59 -3.11
CA ALA A 40 9.16 -2.99 -4.10
C ALA A 40 8.42 -2.63 -5.41
N GLY A 41 9.00 -1.74 -6.20
CA GLY A 41 8.43 -1.32 -7.46
C GLY A 41 7.32 -0.29 -7.33
N PRO A 42 6.11 -0.51 -7.92
CA PRO A 42 5.06 0.51 -8.00
C PRO A 42 4.60 1.09 -6.67
N HIS A 43 4.48 0.28 -5.62
CA HIS A 43 4.09 0.77 -4.29
C HIS A 43 5.13 1.75 -3.71
N ALA A 44 6.42 1.41 -3.81
CA ALA A 44 7.51 2.28 -3.37
C ALA A 44 7.53 3.58 -4.19
N GLN A 45 7.38 3.51 -5.52
CA GLN A 45 7.34 4.67 -6.40
C GLN A 45 6.19 5.63 -6.07
N ILE A 46 5.01 5.10 -5.75
CA ILE A 46 3.86 5.93 -5.34
C ILE A 46 4.17 6.60 -3.99
N LEU A 47 4.71 5.85 -3.03
CA LEU A 47 5.03 6.42 -1.72
C LEU A 47 6.16 7.46 -1.80
N ASP A 48 7.12 7.31 -2.73
CA ASP A 48 8.11 8.36 -3.03
C ASP A 48 7.46 9.66 -3.52
N ALA A 49 6.38 9.58 -4.30
CA ALA A 49 5.60 10.77 -4.70
C ALA A 49 4.81 11.37 -3.52
N VAL A 50 4.41 10.58 -2.54
CA VAL A 50 3.72 11.05 -1.31
C VAL A 50 4.66 11.80 -0.37
N LYS A 51 5.93 11.35 -0.22
CA LYS A 51 6.92 11.91 0.73
C LYS A 51 7.02 13.43 0.72
N PRO A 52 7.24 14.11 -0.43
CA PRO A 52 7.41 15.56 -0.43
C PRO A 52 6.13 16.31 -0.02
N ILE A 53 4.97 15.69 -0.17
CA ILE A 53 3.68 16.25 0.22
C ILE A 53 3.50 16.11 1.74
N ALA A 54 3.77 14.94 2.28
CA ALA A 54 3.76 14.67 3.71
C ALA A 54 4.76 15.54 4.47
N ALA A 55 5.96 15.76 3.91
CA ALA A 55 6.99 16.60 4.51
C ALA A 55 6.52 18.06 4.69
N LYS A 56 5.70 18.59 3.76
CA LYS A 56 5.10 19.93 3.90
C LYS A 56 4.13 20.02 5.08
N GLN A 57 3.60 18.89 5.53
CA GLN A 57 2.72 18.79 6.71
C GLN A 57 3.48 18.41 8.00
N GLY A 58 4.82 18.36 7.96
CA GLY A 58 5.64 18.00 9.11
C GLY A 58 5.76 16.48 9.34
N LEU A 59 5.44 15.65 8.34
CA LEU A 59 5.55 14.20 8.40
C LEU A 59 6.71 13.71 7.52
N ASP A 60 7.76 13.15 8.13
CA ASP A 60 8.88 12.53 7.42
C ASP A 60 8.61 11.02 7.23
N ILE A 61 8.70 10.53 6.00
CA ILE A 61 8.40 9.14 5.65
C ILE A 61 9.70 8.41 5.29
N LYS A 62 9.99 7.31 6.00
CA LYS A 62 11.01 6.33 5.66
C LYS A 62 10.36 5.11 5.03
N ILE A 63 10.70 4.84 3.78
CA ILE A 63 10.19 3.70 3.03
C ILE A 63 11.00 2.47 3.40
N ILE A 64 10.30 1.38 3.75
CA ILE A 64 10.88 0.05 3.99
C ILE A 64 10.28 -0.89 2.93
N GLU A 65 11.12 -1.35 2.02
CA GLU A 65 10.67 -2.23 0.94
C GLU A 65 10.75 -3.70 1.35
N PHE A 66 9.69 -4.45 1.01
CA PHE A 66 9.58 -5.88 1.20
C PHE A 66 9.42 -6.58 -0.15
N THR A 67 9.96 -7.79 -0.27
CA THR A 67 9.93 -8.58 -1.51
C THR A 67 8.81 -9.62 -1.54
N ASP A 68 8.11 -9.82 -0.43
CA ASP A 68 6.99 -10.75 -0.29
C ASP A 68 5.80 -10.09 0.43
N TYR A 69 4.67 -10.81 0.49
CA TYR A 69 3.45 -10.32 1.15
C TYR A 69 3.29 -10.82 2.61
N VAL A 70 4.19 -11.69 3.09
CA VAL A 70 4.05 -12.35 4.40
C VAL A 70 4.57 -11.47 5.53
N ILE A 71 5.73 -10.82 5.30
CA ILE A 71 6.48 -10.09 6.34
C ILE A 71 5.82 -8.75 6.71
N PRO A 72 5.27 -7.92 5.78
CA PRO A 72 4.88 -6.54 6.12
C PRO A 72 3.86 -6.42 7.24
N ASN A 73 2.88 -7.32 7.34
CA ASN A 73 1.89 -7.29 8.41
C ASN A 73 2.47 -7.73 9.76
N ALA A 74 3.44 -8.63 9.77
CA ALA A 74 4.16 -9.00 10.98
C ALA A 74 5.02 -7.85 11.49
N ALA A 75 5.75 -7.17 10.60
CA ALA A 75 6.57 -6.00 10.92
C ALA A 75 5.70 -4.83 11.44
N LEU A 76 4.49 -4.63 10.90
CA LEU A 76 3.55 -3.64 11.40
C LEU A 76 3.03 -4.00 12.79
N ALA A 77 2.63 -5.26 13.00
CA ALA A 77 2.10 -5.73 14.27
C ALA A 77 3.15 -5.68 15.39
N SER A 78 4.44 -5.96 15.08
CA SER A 78 5.55 -5.87 16.04
C SER A 78 6.01 -4.43 16.35
N GLY A 79 5.61 -3.45 15.53
CA GLY A 79 6.05 -2.05 15.67
C GLY A 79 7.39 -1.75 15.00
N GLU A 80 7.90 -2.64 14.16
CA GLU A 80 9.09 -2.38 13.32
C GLU A 80 8.81 -1.30 12.25
N ILE A 81 7.55 -1.17 11.84
CA ILE A 81 7.05 -0.10 10.98
C ILE A 81 5.77 0.49 11.58
N GLU A 82 5.43 1.73 11.23
CA GLU A 82 4.26 2.44 11.74
C GLU A 82 3.01 2.22 10.88
N ALA A 83 3.20 2.02 9.57
CA ALA A 83 2.14 1.72 8.61
C ALA A 83 2.64 0.77 7.52
N ASN A 84 1.73 0.17 6.76
CA ASN A 84 2.07 -0.42 5.47
C ASN A 84 1.06 -0.06 4.38
N SER A 85 1.50 -0.10 3.12
CA SER A 85 0.68 0.11 1.93
C SER A 85 1.16 -0.83 0.82
N PHE A 86 0.70 -2.08 0.85
CA PHE A 86 1.11 -3.12 -0.09
C PHE A 86 -0.02 -4.10 -0.44
N GLN A 87 -1.11 -4.10 0.32
CA GLN A 87 -2.15 -5.10 0.34
C GLN A 87 -3.52 -4.52 0.03
N HIS A 88 -4.39 -5.33 -0.57
CA HIS A 88 -5.80 -4.99 -0.74
C HIS A 88 -6.63 -5.37 0.50
N GLN A 89 -7.81 -4.76 0.64
CA GLN A 89 -8.68 -4.95 1.80
C GLN A 89 -8.97 -6.43 2.11
N PRO A 90 -9.36 -7.31 1.16
CA PRO A 90 -9.60 -8.72 1.47
C PRO A 90 -8.38 -9.46 2.02
N TYR A 91 -7.16 -9.09 1.61
CA TYR A 91 -5.93 -9.68 2.16
C TYR A 91 -5.72 -9.26 3.61
N LEU A 92 -5.88 -7.96 3.92
CA LEU A 92 -5.79 -7.46 5.30
C LEU A 92 -6.81 -8.16 6.20
N ASP A 93 -8.07 -8.25 5.76
CA ASP A 93 -9.15 -8.87 6.52
C ASP A 93 -8.84 -10.35 6.83
N ASN A 94 -8.31 -11.07 5.84
CA ASN A 94 -7.88 -12.45 6.02
C ASN A 94 -6.73 -12.57 7.04
N GLN A 95 -5.69 -11.73 6.94
CA GLN A 95 -4.56 -11.74 7.86
C GLN A 95 -4.98 -11.38 9.30
N VAL A 96 -5.88 -10.41 9.46
CA VAL A 96 -6.45 -10.05 10.76
C VAL A 96 -7.23 -11.22 11.36
N GLN A 97 -8.09 -11.86 10.56
CA GLN A 97 -8.91 -12.98 11.00
C GLN A 97 -8.07 -14.21 11.36
N ASP A 98 -7.20 -14.64 10.43
CA ASP A 98 -6.52 -15.94 10.55
C ASP A 98 -5.34 -15.89 11.52
N ARG A 99 -4.71 -14.73 11.69
CA ARG A 99 -3.54 -14.56 12.57
C ARG A 99 -3.83 -13.76 13.84
N GLY A 100 -5.05 -13.28 14.02
CA GLY A 100 -5.45 -12.49 15.20
C GLY A 100 -4.73 -11.13 15.30
N LEU A 101 -4.29 -10.55 14.17
CA LEU A 101 -3.54 -9.29 14.16
C LEU A 101 -4.45 -8.12 14.53
N LYS A 102 -3.92 -7.14 15.28
CA LYS A 102 -4.62 -5.90 15.65
C LYS A 102 -4.28 -4.79 14.68
N LEU A 103 -4.66 -4.98 13.41
CA LEU A 103 -4.43 -4.06 12.30
C LEU A 103 -5.75 -3.57 11.74
N VAL A 104 -5.77 -2.33 11.26
CA VAL A 104 -6.95 -1.71 10.64
C VAL A 104 -6.55 -0.92 9.39
N SER A 105 -7.44 -0.87 8.42
CA SER A 105 -7.35 0.02 7.27
C SER A 105 -7.74 1.43 7.68
N VAL A 106 -6.96 2.43 7.25
CA VAL A 106 -7.21 3.86 7.52
C VAL A 106 -7.42 4.68 6.25
N GLY A 107 -7.16 4.12 5.08
CA GLY A 107 -7.36 4.81 3.79
C GLY A 107 -7.22 3.85 2.62
N LYS A 108 -8.03 4.06 1.58
CA LYS A 108 -7.87 3.38 0.30
C LYS A 108 -6.68 3.98 -0.45
N THR A 109 -6.05 3.19 -1.30
CA THR A 109 -4.95 3.66 -2.15
C THR A 109 -5.25 3.37 -3.62
N VAL A 110 -4.58 2.43 -4.22
CA VAL A 110 -4.69 2.15 -5.65
C VAL A 110 -5.28 0.75 -5.89
N VAL A 111 -5.80 0.55 -7.09
CA VAL A 111 -6.17 -0.78 -7.60
C VAL A 111 -5.07 -1.24 -8.55
N PHE A 112 -4.65 -2.48 -8.38
CA PHE A 112 -3.74 -3.20 -9.26
C PHE A 112 -4.49 -4.35 -9.94
N PRO A 113 -5.16 -4.14 -11.08
CA PRO A 113 -5.89 -5.22 -11.75
C PRO A 113 -4.95 -6.39 -12.09
N MET A 114 -5.25 -7.58 -11.55
CA MET A 114 -4.45 -8.78 -11.80
C MET A 114 -4.49 -9.17 -13.27
N GLY A 115 -3.36 -9.63 -13.81
CA GLY A 115 -3.25 -10.11 -15.19
C GLY A 115 -2.89 -11.58 -15.30
N ILE A 116 -3.33 -12.24 -16.38
CA ILE A 116 -2.85 -13.55 -16.79
C ILE A 116 -1.83 -13.34 -17.90
N TYR A 117 -0.68 -13.98 -17.77
CA TYR A 117 0.44 -13.87 -18.69
C TYR A 117 0.86 -15.24 -19.21
N SER A 118 1.45 -15.28 -20.40
CA SER A 118 2.02 -16.49 -20.98
C SER A 118 3.21 -16.14 -21.88
N LYS A 119 4.19 -17.05 -21.93
CA LYS A 119 5.27 -17.05 -22.94
C LYS A 119 5.00 -18.03 -24.07
N LYS A 120 3.95 -18.86 -23.96
CA LYS A 120 3.68 -19.95 -24.89
C LYS A 120 2.46 -19.70 -25.79
N VAL A 121 1.47 -18.96 -25.29
CA VAL A 121 0.23 -18.64 -26.01
C VAL A 121 -0.03 -17.14 -26.02
N LYS A 122 -0.77 -16.66 -27.02
CA LYS A 122 -1.11 -15.23 -27.15
C LYS A 122 -2.51 -14.90 -26.63
N ASN A 123 -3.34 -15.90 -26.46
CA ASN A 123 -4.66 -15.76 -25.88
C ASN A 123 -5.07 -17.04 -25.14
N LEU A 124 -6.04 -16.95 -24.23
CA LEU A 124 -6.47 -18.05 -23.37
C LEU A 124 -7.15 -19.19 -24.14
N SER A 125 -7.71 -18.93 -25.32
CA SER A 125 -8.33 -19.98 -26.15
C SER A 125 -7.31 -20.99 -26.68
N GLU A 126 -6.05 -20.59 -26.83
CA GLU A 126 -4.94 -21.43 -27.31
C GLU A 126 -4.40 -22.39 -26.25
N LEU A 127 -4.78 -22.24 -24.98
CA LEU A 127 -4.39 -23.20 -23.94
C LEU A 127 -4.88 -24.60 -24.28
N SER A 128 -3.95 -25.55 -24.34
CA SER A 128 -4.22 -26.95 -24.60
C SER A 128 -4.95 -27.63 -23.44
N ASN A 129 -5.59 -28.77 -23.73
CA ASN A 129 -6.11 -29.62 -22.66
C ASN A 129 -4.96 -30.08 -21.73
N GLY A 130 -5.16 -29.97 -20.43
CA GLY A 130 -4.15 -30.29 -19.43
C GLY A 130 -3.07 -29.22 -19.24
N ALA A 131 -3.23 -28.02 -19.85
CA ALA A 131 -2.30 -26.92 -19.66
C ALA A 131 -2.16 -26.55 -18.17
N SER A 132 -0.94 -26.18 -17.79
CA SER A 132 -0.62 -25.70 -16.43
C SER A 132 -0.84 -24.22 -16.29
N VAL A 133 -1.61 -23.80 -15.27
CA VAL A 133 -1.87 -22.41 -14.93
C VAL A 133 -1.41 -22.15 -13.50
N ALA A 134 -0.39 -21.33 -13.33
CA ALA A 134 0.11 -20.96 -12.01
C ALA A 134 -0.73 -19.82 -11.41
N VAL A 135 -0.99 -19.91 -10.11
CA VAL A 135 -1.76 -18.93 -9.33
C VAL A 135 -1.07 -18.65 -7.99
N PRO A 136 -1.32 -17.51 -7.33
CA PRO A 136 -0.81 -17.26 -5.99
C PRO A 136 -1.31 -18.31 -4.98
N ASN A 137 -0.47 -18.67 -4.01
CA ASN A 137 -0.79 -19.67 -2.97
C ASN A 137 -1.42 -19.08 -1.71
N ASP A 138 -1.55 -17.74 -1.60
CA ASP A 138 -2.30 -17.16 -0.49
C ASP A 138 -3.80 -17.19 -0.77
N PRO A 139 -4.65 -17.35 0.29
CA PRO A 139 -6.08 -17.61 0.11
C PRO A 139 -6.80 -16.56 -0.72
N THR A 140 -6.44 -15.28 -0.59
CA THR A 140 -7.16 -14.19 -1.24
C THR A 140 -6.70 -13.92 -2.67
N ASN A 141 -5.40 -13.98 -2.95
CA ASN A 141 -4.91 -13.85 -4.34
C ASN A 141 -5.09 -15.15 -5.14
N GLY A 142 -5.01 -16.32 -4.49
CA GLY A 142 -5.36 -17.60 -5.11
C GLY A 142 -6.81 -17.62 -5.56
N GLY A 143 -7.73 -17.30 -4.65
CA GLY A 143 -9.16 -17.18 -4.97
C GLY A 143 -9.45 -16.14 -6.05
N ARG A 144 -8.78 -14.98 -5.97
CA ARG A 144 -8.84 -13.92 -7.00
C ARG A 144 -8.43 -14.42 -8.38
N ALA A 145 -7.32 -15.15 -8.46
CA ALA A 145 -6.85 -15.75 -9.72
C ALA A 145 -7.84 -16.76 -10.28
N LEU A 146 -8.44 -17.60 -9.43
CA LEU A 146 -9.47 -18.55 -9.86
C LEU A 146 -10.74 -17.84 -10.34
N LEU A 147 -11.17 -16.76 -9.67
CA LEU A 147 -12.28 -15.92 -10.13
C LEU A 147 -11.99 -15.31 -11.49
N LEU A 148 -10.77 -14.81 -11.71
CA LEU A 148 -10.37 -14.30 -13.03
C LEU A 148 -10.42 -15.39 -14.11
N LEU A 149 -9.98 -16.62 -13.81
CA LEU A 149 -10.10 -17.75 -14.74
C LEU A 149 -11.57 -18.09 -15.04
N GLN A 150 -12.45 -17.99 -14.04
CA GLN A 150 -13.89 -18.16 -14.21
C GLN A 150 -14.50 -17.06 -15.09
N ASP A 151 -14.14 -15.81 -14.87
CA ASP A 151 -14.62 -14.66 -15.67
C ASP A 151 -14.21 -14.80 -17.15
N GLN A 152 -13.07 -15.48 -17.40
CA GLN A 152 -12.61 -15.80 -18.74
C GLN A 152 -13.24 -17.09 -19.30
N GLY A 153 -14.18 -17.74 -18.59
CA GLY A 153 -14.87 -18.94 -19.04
C GLY A 153 -14.02 -20.21 -19.07
N LEU A 154 -12.86 -20.21 -18.40
CA LEU A 154 -11.95 -21.37 -18.40
C LEU A 154 -12.33 -22.43 -17.38
N ILE A 155 -12.93 -22.02 -16.26
CA ILE A 155 -13.40 -22.89 -15.18
C ILE A 155 -14.74 -22.35 -14.64
N LYS A 156 -15.44 -23.16 -13.83
CA LYS A 156 -16.49 -22.71 -12.94
C LYS A 156 -16.15 -23.07 -11.49
N LEU A 157 -16.46 -22.18 -10.59
CA LEU A 157 -16.29 -22.38 -9.16
C LEU A 157 -17.65 -22.66 -8.50
N SER A 158 -17.63 -23.31 -7.35
CA SER A 158 -18.80 -23.40 -6.49
C SER A 158 -19.28 -22.00 -6.10
N PRO A 159 -20.61 -21.73 -6.14
CA PRO A 159 -21.14 -20.41 -5.75
C PRO A 159 -20.77 -19.97 -4.33
N GLU A 160 -20.53 -20.91 -3.42
CA GLU A 160 -20.18 -20.66 -2.02
C GLU A 160 -18.69 -20.33 -1.80
N ALA A 161 -17.81 -20.55 -2.80
CA ALA A 161 -16.37 -20.39 -2.65
C ALA A 161 -15.95 -18.94 -2.35
N GLY A 162 -16.64 -17.96 -2.93
CA GLY A 162 -16.40 -16.53 -2.67
C GLY A 162 -14.98 -16.08 -3.02
N LEU A 163 -14.48 -15.07 -2.30
CA LEU A 163 -13.16 -14.48 -2.56
C LEU A 163 -11.98 -15.36 -2.12
N LYS A 164 -12.23 -16.45 -1.39
CA LYS A 164 -11.21 -17.40 -0.91
C LYS A 164 -11.33 -18.75 -1.63
N ALA A 165 -11.85 -18.77 -2.87
CA ALA A 165 -11.91 -19.97 -3.68
C ALA A 165 -10.56 -20.68 -3.78
N THR A 166 -10.60 -22.00 -3.74
CA THR A 166 -9.44 -22.89 -3.86
C THR A 166 -9.60 -23.80 -5.08
N PRO A 167 -8.57 -24.50 -5.55
CA PRO A 167 -8.72 -25.45 -6.65
C PRO A 167 -9.74 -26.57 -6.40
N ILE A 168 -10.06 -26.86 -5.14
CA ILE A 168 -11.09 -27.87 -4.78
C ILE A 168 -12.49 -27.37 -5.12
N ASP A 169 -12.71 -26.06 -5.15
CA ASP A 169 -14.00 -25.44 -5.46
C ASP A 169 -14.31 -25.40 -6.95
N ILE A 170 -13.42 -25.90 -7.80
CA ILE A 170 -13.63 -25.97 -9.27
C ILE A 170 -14.66 -27.07 -9.56
N THR A 171 -15.84 -26.67 -10.02
CA THR A 171 -16.95 -27.57 -10.37
C THR A 171 -16.93 -27.97 -11.85
N GLU A 172 -16.42 -27.10 -12.74
CA GLU A 172 -16.23 -27.40 -14.16
C GLU A 172 -14.85 -26.94 -14.60
N ASN A 173 -14.14 -27.80 -15.37
CA ASN A 173 -12.83 -27.56 -15.93
C ASN A 173 -12.74 -28.24 -17.30
N PRO A 174 -13.37 -27.66 -18.34
CA PRO A 174 -13.49 -28.31 -19.66
C PRO A 174 -12.14 -28.65 -20.29
N LYS A 175 -11.14 -27.79 -20.10
CA LYS A 175 -9.77 -27.99 -20.62
C LYS A 175 -8.90 -28.83 -19.70
N LYS A 176 -9.41 -29.30 -18.56
CA LYS A 176 -8.65 -30.06 -17.56
C LYS A 176 -7.35 -29.32 -17.14
N LEU A 177 -7.43 -27.99 -16.98
CA LEU A 177 -6.31 -27.17 -16.56
C LEU A 177 -5.75 -27.67 -15.23
N ARG A 178 -4.43 -27.72 -15.14
CA ARG A 178 -3.73 -28.04 -13.90
C ARG A 178 -3.37 -26.74 -13.18
N ILE A 179 -4.01 -26.49 -12.08
CA ILE A 179 -3.71 -25.33 -11.23
C ILE A 179 -2.45 -25.62 -10.42
N VAL A 180 -1.47 -24.70 -10.48
CA VAL A 180 -0.19 -24.80 -9.80
C VAL A 180 -0.10 -23.61 -8.84
N GLU A 181 -0.14 -23.86 -7.54
CA GLU A 181 -0.07 -22.82 -6.53
C GLU A 181 1.38 -22.48 -6.18
N LEU A 182 1.77 -21.21 -6.32
CA LEU A 182 3.12 -20.70 -6.08
C LEU A 182 3.06 -19.39 -5.27
N ASP A 183 4.15 -19.06 -4.59
CA ASP A 183 4.30 -17.74 -3.99
C ASP A 183 4.13 -16.65 -5.05
N ALA A 184 3.35 -15.61 -4.74
CA ALA A 184 3.04 -14.55 -5.68
C ALA A 184 4.29 -13.91 -6.30
N ALA A 185 5.37 -13.74 -5.52
CA ALA A 185 6.65 -13.23 -5.98
C ALA A 185 7.39 -14.14 -6.98
N GLN A 186 7.04 -15.43 -7.04
CA GLN A 186 7.67 -16.40 -7.97
C GLN A 186 6.94 -16.51 -9.31
N LEU A 187 5.69 -16.07 -9.39
CA LEU A 187 4.85 -16.24 -10.58
C LEU A 187 5.45 -15.66 -11.87
N PRO A 188 6.05 -14.45 -11.88
CA PRO A 188 6.68 -13.94 -13.11
C PRO A 188 7.80 -14.83 -13.63
N ARG A 189 8.56 -15.44 -12.71
CA ARG A 189 9.69 -16.34 -13.07
C ARG A 189 9.19 -17.69 -13.58
N SER A 190 8.05 -18.17 -13.07
CA SER A 190 7.47 -19.46 -13.48
C SER A 190 6.93 -19.47 -14.91
N LEU A 191 6.80 -18.31 -15.58
CA LEU A 191 6.27 -18.21 -16.95
C LEU A 191 7.08 -19.01 -18.01
N GLY A 192 8.30 -19.43 -17.71
CA GLY A 192 9.07 -20.35 -18.55
C GLY A 192 8.62 -21.81 -18.42
N ASP A 193 8.08 -22.19 -17.28
CA ASP A 193 7.81 -23.57 -16.88
C ASP A 193 6.34 -23.95 -17.05
N VAL A 194 5.42 -22.99 -16.82
CA VAL A 194 3.97 -23.18 -16.96
C VAL A 194 3.44 -22.68 -18.30
N ASP A 195 2.19 -22.99 -18.60
CA ASP A 195 1.55 -22.53 -19.84
C ASP A 195 0.95 -21.13 -19.71
N ALA A 196 0.48 -20.77 -18.51
CA ALA A 196 0.09 -19.41 -18.15
C ALA A 196 0.25 -19.19 -16.64
N ALA A 197 0.28 -17.94 -16.20
CA ALA A 197 0.26 -17.58 -14.78
C ALA A 197 -0.58 -16.34 -14.52
N ALA A 198 -1.38 -16.36 -13.43
CA ALA A 198 -2.05 -15.18 -12.92
C ALA A 198 -1.07 -14.44 -12.00
N VAL A 199 -0.64 -13.25 -12.40
CA VAL A 199 0.41 -12.48 -11.71
C VAL A 199 -0.16 -11.19 -11.14
N ASN A 200 0.12 -10.92 -9.87
CA ASN A 200 -0.18 -9.64 -9.25
C ASN A 200 0.59 -8.52 -9.97
N THR A 201 -0.09 -7.43 -10.29
CA THR A 201 0.41 -6.38 -11.18
C THR A 201 1.68 -5.70 -10.70
N ASN A 202 1.88 -5.53 -9.38
CA ASN A 202 3.14 -5.00 -8.86
C ASN A 202 4.33 -5.91 -9.23
N TYR A 203 4.21 -7.24 -9.08
CA TYR A 203 5.24 -8.19 -9.48
C TYR A 203 5.40 -8.28 -11.00
N ALA A 204 4.32 -8.14 -11.76
CA ALA A 204 4.41 -8.07 -13.21
C ALA A 204 5.26 -6.87 -13.64
N ILE A 205 4.96 -5.67 -13.16
CA ILE A 205 5.71 -4.44 -13.47
C ILE A 205 7.16 -4.54 -13.01
N GLU A 206 7.40 -5.03 -11.80
CA GLU A 206 8.75 -5.20 -11.24
C GLU A 206 9.60 -6.16 -12.07
N SER A 207 8.98 -7.20 -12.63
CA SER A 207 9.64 -8.18 -13.52
C SER A 207 9.80 -7.71 -14.97
N GLY A 208 9.35 -6.49 -15.28
CA GLY A 208 9.44 -5.90 -16.63
C GLY A 208 8.28 -6.24 -17.56
N LEU A 209 7.24 -6.91 -17.08
CA LEU A 209 6.01 -7.13 -17.85
C LEU A 209 5.16 -5.85 -17.86
N ASN A 210 4.56 -5.57 -19.01
CA ASN A 210 3.59 -4.49 -19.15
C ASN A 210 2.16 -5.03 -19.01
N PRO A 211 1.42 -4.71 -17.93
CA PRO A 211 0.08 -5.24 -17.72
C PRO A 211 -0.95 -4.86 -18.79
N LEU A 212 -0.67 -3.82 -19.59
CA LEU A 212 -1.57 -3.34 -20.65
C LEU A 212 -1.37 -4.05 -21.99
N THR A 213 -0.17 -4.56 -22.23
CA THR A 213 0.20 -5.16 -23.55
C THR A 213 0.59 -6.62 -23.49
N ASP A 214 1.13 -7.10 -22.35
CA ASP A 214 1.66 -8.44 -22.22
C ASP A 214 0.68 -9.40 -21.54
N ALA A 215 -0.32 -8.86 -20.81
CA ALA A 215 -1.38 -9.68 -20.24
C ALA A 215 -2.32 -10.20 -21.34
N ILE A 216 -2.55 -11.52 -21.37
CA ILE A 216 -3.50 -12.17 -22.29
C ILE A 216 -4.93 -12.16 -21.75
N ALA A 217 -5.11 -11.83 -20.48
CA ALA A 217 -6.36 -11.43 -19.84
C ALA A 217 -6.04 -10.58 -18.62
N ARG A 218 -6.96 -9.69 -18.23
CA ARG A 218 -6.79 -8.80 -17.09
C ARG A 218 -8.14 -8.51 -16.42
N GLU A 219 -8.12 -8.34 -15.10
CA GLU A 219 -9.28 -7.89 -14.34
C GLU A 219 -9.74 -6.49 -14.75
N SER A 220 -11.01 -6.21 -14.50
CA SER A 220 -11.52 -4.83 -14.46
C SER A 220 -10.87 -4.04 -13.30
N ALA A 221 -10.73 -2.74 -13.47
CA ALA A 221 -10.35 -1.85 -12.37
C ALA A 221 -11.47 -1.70 -11.32
N GLU A 222 -12.71 -2.01 -11.67
CA GLU A 222 -13.85 -2.08 -10.76
C GLU A 222 -13.83 -3.43 -10.05
N SER A 223 -13.11 -3.50 -8.93
CA SER A 223 -12.92 -4.75 -8.20
C SER A 223 -12.87 -4.52 -6.69
N PRO A 224 -13.17 -5.55 -5.86
CA PRO A 224 -13.07 -5.44 -4.41
C PRO A 224 -11.62 -5.33 -3.89
N TYR A 225 -10.64 -5.46 -4.78
CA TYR A 225 -9.22 -5.56 -4.44
C TYR A 225 -8.50 -4.19 -4.40
N THR A 226 -9.22 -3.13 -3.97
CA THR A 226 -8.60 -1.84 -3.69
C THR A 226 -7.58 -2.00 -2.56
N ASN A 227 -6.36 -1.51 -2.80
CA ASN A 227 -5.31 -1.51 -1.79
C ASN A 227 -5.57 -0.45 -0.72
N VAL A 228 -4.94 -0.65 0.45
CA VAL A 228 -5.17 0.17 1.62
C VAL A 228 -3.87 0.55 2.32
N ILE A 229 -3.93 1.63 3.10
CA ILE A 229 -2.97 1.93 4.15
C ILE A 229 -3.46 1.22 5.41
N ALA A 230 -2.64 0.37 5.99
CA ALA A 230 -2.94 -0.30 7.25
C ALA A 230 -2.01 0.21 8.36
N VAL A 231 -2.57 0.31 9.56
CA VAL A 231 -1.88 0.70 10.81
C VAL A 231 -2.29 -0.24 11.93
N ARG A 232 -1.56 -0.21 13.07
CA ARG A 232 -2.04 -0.88 14.28
C ARG A 232 -3.31 -0.18 14.78
N GLU A 233 -4.24 -0.94 15.32
CA GLU A 233 -5.51 -0.40 15.86
C GLU A 233 -5.30 0.72 16.89
N VAL A 234 -4.24 0.60 17.71
CA VAL A 234 -3.88 1.62 18.73
C VAL A 234 -3.34 2.92 18.14
N ASP A 235 -2.94 2.93 16.87
CA ASP A 235 -2.34 4.08 16.19
C ASP A 235 -3.32 4.80 15.26
N LYS A 236 -4.50 4.24 14.99
CA LYS A 236 -5.43 4.72 13.95
C LYS A 236 -5.86 6.19 14.08
N ASP A 237 -5.90 6.69 15.29
CA ASP A 237 -6.35 8.07 15.59
C ASP A 237 -5.17 9.05 15.79
N LYS A 238 -3.93 8.63 15.54
CA LYS A 238 -2.77 9.50 15.65
C LYS A 238 -2.78 10.58 14.55
N PRO A 239 -2.32 11.80 14.84
CA PRO A 239 -2.34 12.91 13.87
C PRO A 239 -1.63 12.58 12.54
N TRP A 240 -0.48 11.88 12.60
CA TRP A 240 0.27 11.49 11.41
C TRP A 240 -0.52 10.56 10.46
N VAL A 241 -1.47 9.78 10.97
CA VAL A 241 -2.32 8.90 10.12
C VAL A 241 -3.16 9.74 9.18
N LYS A 242 -3.79 10.79 9.68
CA LYS A 242 -4.56 11.72 8.86
C LYS A 242 -3.67 12.41 7.84
N GLN A 243 -2.51 12.92 8.26
CA GLN A 243 -1.53 13.57 7.38
C GLN A 243 -1.06 12.63 6.26
N LEU A 244 -0.80 11.36 6.58
CA LEU A 244 -0.40 10.34 5.60
C LEU A 244 -1.52 10.11 4.56
N VAL A 245 -2.75 9.88 5.01
CA VAL A 245 -3.89 9.62 4.13
C VAL A 245 -4.18 10.83 3.22
N GLU A 246 -4.20 12.05 3.77
CA GLU A 246 -4.41 13.27 3.00
C GLU A 246 -3.28 13.51 1.98
N SER A 247 -2.02 13.23 2.36
CA SER A 247 -0.89 13.33 1.45
C SER A 247 -0.98 12.31 0.31
N TYR A 248 -1.41 11.09 0.63
CA TYR A 248 -1.59 10.02 -0.37
C TYR A 248 -2.73 10.39 -1.36
N HIS A 249 -3.82 10.97 -0.87
CA HIS A 249 -4.99 11.35 -1.67
C HIS A 249 -4.85 12.69 -2.40
N SER A 250 -3.67 13.29 -2.38
CA SER A 250 -3.44 14.58 -3.04
C SER A 250 -3.61 14.51 -4.57
N PRO A 251 -3.99 15.63 -5.20
CA PRO A 251 -4.06 15.72 -6.66
C PRO A 251 -2.74 15.37 -7.35
N GLU A 252 -1.60 15.73 -6.73
CA GLU A 252 -0.26 15.48 -7.26
C GLU A 252 0.03 13.97 -7.32
N VAL A 253 -0.34 13.21 -6.29
CA VAL A 253 -0.17 11.74 -6.27
C VAL A 253 -1.10 11.09 -7.29
N LYS A 254 -2.34 11.57 -7.41
CA LYS A 254 -3.28 11.11 -8.45
C LYS A 254 -2.73 11.33 -9.85
N GLN A 255 -2.18 12.51 -10.10
CA GLN A 255 -1.55 12.83 -11.38
C GLN A 255 -0.35 11.90 -11.64
N PHE A 256 0.54 11.73 -10.65
CA PHE A 256 1.67 10.81 -10.75
C PHE A 256 1.22 9.39 -11.12
N VAL A 257 0.22 8.82 -10.43
CA VAL A 257 -0.29 7.47 -10.73
C VAL A 257 -0.80 7.39 -12.17
N THR A 258 -1.57 8.39 -12.61
CA THR A 258 -2.15 8.43 -13.96
C THR A 258 -1.06 8.48 -15.04
N GLU A 259 -0.08 9.36 -14.89
CA GLU A 259 0.98 9.57 -15.89
C GLU A 259 1.99 8.42 -15.91
N LYS A 260 2.37 7.92 -14.72
CA LYS A 260 3.37 6.88 -14.58
C LYS A 260 2.88 5.52 -15.05
N PHE A 261 1.67 5.14 -14.65
CA PHE A 261 1.16 3.78 -14.86
C PHE A 261 0.15 3.67 -16.00
N LYS A 262 -0.32 4.80 -16.55
CA LYS A 262 -1.16 4.87 -17.79
C LYS A 262 -2.36 3.91 -17.80
N GLY A 263 -2.94 3.63 -16.62
CA GLY A 263 -4.07 2.72 -16.44
C GLY A 263 -3.70 1.28 -16.10
N ALA A 264 -2.40 0.93 -16.01
CA ALA A 264 -1.97 -0.34 -15.42
C ALA A 264 -2.25 -0.37 -13.91
N VAL A 265 -2.18 0.79 -13.28
CA VAL A 265 -2.57 1.05 -11.88
C VAL A 265 -3.52 2.23 -11.89
N VAL A 266 -4.59 2.17 -11.11
CA VAL A 266 -5.59 3.23 -11.01
C VAL A 266 -5.82 3.64 -9.56
N THR A 267 -6.19 4.91 -9.34
CA THR A 267 -6.52 5.40 -8.00
C THR A 267 -7.83 4.78 -7.51
N GLY A 268 -7.89 4.42 -6.22
CA GLY A 268 -9.05 3.82 -5.56
C GLY A 268 -9.78 4.77 -4.60
N TRP A 269 -9.43 6.07 -4.65
CA TRP A 269 -10.04 7.15 -3.87
C TRP A 269 -10.59 8.25 -4.75
#